data_cc05b40b81e31c59ac39f793f4904bc3
#
_entry.id   cc05b40b81e31c59ac39f793f4904bc3
#
_cell.length_a   1.000
_cell.length_b   1.000
_cell.length_c   1.000
_cell.angle_alpha   90.00
_cell.angle_beta   90.00
_cell.angle_gamma   90.00
#
_symmetry.space_group_name_H-M   'P 1'
#
loop_
_entity.id
_entity.type
_entity.pdbx_description
1 polymer ?
#
loop_
_entity_poly.entity_id
_entity_poly.type
_entity_poly.pdbx_seq_one_letter_code
_entity_poly.pdbx_strand_id
1 'polypeptide(L)'
;MTLNNLQPAKGSVKTQGKRVGRGQGSGKGGTATRGHKGAKSRSGYSRKVGFEGGQMPLQRRVPKFGFTNINRKEYVGVNLHKLQELVDNNKVSDTVTFDILVENRLARKNDLVKILGNGELTAKLNVKVHKFTATAKAAIEKAGGSAEML
;
A
#
# COMPACT_ATOMS: atom_id res chain seq x y z
N MET A 1 6.39 -14.04 27.21
CA MET A 1 6.72 -12.59 27.20
C MET A 1 6.23 -11.99 28.50
N THR A 2 7.11 -11.31 29.23
CA THR A 2 6.71 -10.55 30.43
C THR A 2 6.39 -9.11 29.99
N LEU A 3 5.36 -8.51 30.60
CA LEU A 3 4.91 -7.15 30.28
C LEU A 3 6.04 -6.10 30.41
N ASN A 4 7.00 -6.36 31.29
CA ASN A 4 8.13 -5.46 31.52
C ASN A 4 9.15 -5.41 30.37
N ASN A 5 9.13 -6.37 29.45
CA ASN A 5 10.06 -6.46 28.32
C ASN A 5 9.43 -6.03 26.98
N LEU A 6 8.24 -5.45 27.01
CA LEU A 6 7.60 -4.92 25.82
C LEU A 6 8.32 -3.65 25.36
N GLN A 7 8.90 -3.71 24.16
CA GLN A 7 9.47 -2.55 23.49
C GLN A 7 8.61 -2.17 22.28
N PRO A 8 8.38 -0.87 22.06
CA PRO A 8 7.66 -0.42 20.89
C PRO A 8 8.45 -0.76 19.61
N ALA A 9 7.76 -1.06 18.53
CA ALA A 9 8.38 -1.31 17.23
C ALA A 9 9.22 -0.09 16.79
N LYS A 10 10.33 -0.35 16.09
CA LYS A 10 11.21 0.70 15.59
C LYS A 10 10.43 1.71 14.74
N GLY A 11 10.47 2.99 15.12
CA GLY A 11 9.74 4.08 14.46
C GLY A 11 8.33 4.32 14.99
N SER A 12 7.79 3.52 15.91
CA SER A 12 6.48 3.73 16.52
C SER A 12 6.46 4.79 17.63
N VAL A 13 7.63 5.07 18.22
CA VAL A 13 7.75 6.09 19.27
C VAL A 13 7.81 7.46 18.63
N LYS A 14 6.92 8.37 19.04
CA LYS A 14 6.96 9.77 18.61
C LYS A 14 8.30 10.42 18.94
N THR A 15 9.02 10.87 17.94
CA THR A 15 10.17 11.73 18.12
C THR A 15 9.71 13.05 18.74
N GLN A 16 10.52 13.63 19.62
CA GLN A 16 10.21 14.90 20.25
C GLN A 16 9.93 15.98 19.20
N GLY A 17 8.76 16.58 19.25
CA GLY A 17 8.33 17.60 18.30
C GLY A 17 9.26 18.83 18.32
N LYS A 18 9.53 19.38 17.13
CA LYS A 18 10.34 20.59 17.00
C LYS A 18 9.62 21.79 17.63
N ARG A 19 10.18 22.37 18.67
CA ARG A 19 9.71 23.60 19.29
C ARG A 19 10.27 24.82 18.56
N VAL A 20 9.41 25.70 18.10
CA VAL A 20 9.77 26.95 17.39
C VAL A 20 9.28 28.16 18.15
N GLY A 21 9.85 29.35 17.91
CA GLY A 21 9.47 30.58 18.59
C GLY A 21 9.84 30.59 20.08
N ARG A 22 10.96 29.99 20.48
CA ARG A 22 11.41 29.89 21.88
C ARG A 22 12.80 30.49 22.09
N GLY A 23 12.97 31.73 21.66
CA GLY A 23 14.21 32.50 21.84
C GLY A 23 15.11 32.51 20.63
N GLN A 24 15.92 33.55 20.51
CA GLN A 24 16.82 33.76 19.37
C GLN A 24 17.99 32.78 19.39
N GLY A 25 18.52 32.46 20.57
CA GLY A 25 19.63 31.51 20.72
C GLY A 25 19.33 30.11 20.19
N SER A 26 18.04 29.76 20.03
CA SER A 26 17.65 28.50 19.40
C SER A 26 17.79 28.48 17.86
N GLY A 27 18.09 29.62 17.23
CA GLY A 27 18.03 29.79 15.78
C GLY A 27 16.62 29.66 15.16
N LYS A 28 15.60 29.49 16.00
CA LYS A 28 14.19 29.27 15.59
C LYS A 28 13.23 30.22 16.31
N GLY A 29 13.77 31.32 16.89
CA GLY A 29 13.01 32.40 17.51
C GLY A 29 12.35 33.33 16.46
N GLY A 30 11.97 34.53 16.90
CA GLY A 30 11.37 35.55 16.04
C GLY A 30 10.13 35.06 15.31
N THR A 31 10.22 34.84 14.02
CA THR A 31 9.12 34.42 13.14
C THR A 31 8.83 32.91 13.16
N ALA A 32 9.36 32.18 14.14
CA ALA A 32 9.22 30.72 14.24
C ALA A 32 9.63 29.94 12.96
N THR A 33 10.68 30.41 12.27
CA THR A 33 11.21 29.89 11.01
C THR A 33 10.26 29.99 9.80
N ARG A 34 9.20 30.81 9.89
CA ARG A 34 8.25 31.00 8.77
C ARG A 34 8.59 32.21 7.89
N GLY A 35 9.54 33.04 8.30
CA GLY A 35 9.85 34.33 7.66
C GLY A 35 8.80 35.40 7.95
N HIS A 36 8.87 36.49 7.22
CA HIS A 36 7.93 37.60 7.41
C HIS A 36 6.60 37.34 6.66
N LYS A 37 6.05 38.29 5.98
CA LYS A 37 4.77 38.28 5.26
C LYS A 37 4.60 37.10 4.28
N GLY A 38 3.41 36.94 3.76
CA GLY A 38 3.04 35.95 2.75
C GLY A 38 2.18 34.79 3.29
N ALA A 39 1.59 34.03 2.40
CA ALA A 39 0.67 32.94 2.73
C ALA A 39 1.33 31.81 3.57
N LYS A 40 2.59 31.51 3.28
CA LYS A 40 3.36 30.45 3.99
C LYS A 40 3.61 30.75 5.46
N SER A 41 3.56 32.05 5.88
CA SER A 41 3.75 32.46 7.26
C SER A 41 2.47 32.43 8.08
N ARG A 42 1.33 32.16 7.48
CA ARG A 42 0.02 32.09 8.15
C ARG A 42 -0.33 30.67 8.60
N SER A 43 -1.19 30.57 9.61
CA SER A 43 -1.75 29.29 10.03
C SER A 43 -2.68 28.72 8.95
N GLY A 44 -2.76 27.39 8.85
CA GLY A 44 -3.64 26.72 7.90
C GLY A 44 -3.17 26.78 6.44
N TYR A 45 -2.00 27.39 6.15
CA TYR A 45 -1.49 27.38 4.77
C TYR A 45 -1.09 25.96 4.33
N SER A 46 -1.61 25.57 3.20
CA SER A 46 -1.16 24.38 2.46
C SER A 46 -0.75 24.76 1.03
N ARG A 47 0.17 23.99 0.44
CA ARG A 47 0.57 24.20 -0.95
C ARG A 47 -0.61 23.90 -1.88
N LYS A 48 -1.00 24.85 -2.71
CA LYS A 48 -1.99 24.64 -3.77
C LYS A 48 -1.39 23.76 -4.87
N VAL A 49 -1.87 22.53 -5.01
CA VAL A 49 -1.40 21.61 -6.06
C VAL A 49 -1.86 22.14 -7.42
N GLY A 50 -0.94 22.15 -8.40
CA GLY A 50 -1.22 22.61 -9.77
C GLY A 50 -1.41 24.12 -9.91
N PHE A 51 -1.04 24.94 -8.92
CA PHE A 51 -1.10 26.39 -9.03
C PHE A 51 0.14 26.93 -9.76
N GLU A 52 -0.07 27.70 -10.82
CA GLU A 52 0.96 28.27 -11.71
C GLU A 52 1.05 29.80 -11.59
N GLY A 53 1.01 30.34 -10.38
CA GLY A 53 1.21 31.78 -10.13
C GLY A 53 0.12 32.71 -10.69
N GLY A 54 -1.03 32.22 -11.09
CA GLY A 54 -2.12 32.97 -11.73
C GLY A 54 -2.28 32.66 -13.21
N GLN A 55 -1.27 32.06 -13.85
CA GLN A 55 -1.39 31.49 -15.19
C GLN A 55 -2.41 30.34 -15.16
N MET A 56 -3.15 30.14 -16.26
CA MET A 56 -4.08 29.02 -16.40
C MET A 56 -3.33 27.70 -16.25
N PRO A 57 -3.66 26.87 -15.25
CA PRO A 57 -2.98 25.61 -14.98
C PRO A 57 -3.03 24.64 -16.16
N LEU A 58 -2.00 23.82 -16.33
CA LEU A 58 -1.87 22.86 -17.43
C LEU A 58 -3.12 22.00 -17.61
N GLN A 59 -3.72 21.54 -16.53
CA GLN A 59 -4.96 20.75 -16.52
C GLN A 59 -6.16 21.43 -17.17
N ARG A 60 -6.16 22.78 -17.28
CA ARG A 60 -7.19 23.55 -17.97
C ARG A 60 -6.82 23.92 -19.39
N ARG A 61 -5.52 23.91 -19.72
CA ARG A 61 -5.02 24.22 -21.07
C ARG A 61 -5.13 23.04 -22.02
N VAL A 62 -4.97 21.81 -21.52
CA VAL A 62 -5.08 20.60 -22.33
C VAL A 62 -6.55 20.23 -22.56
N PRO A 63 -6.90 19.69 -23.74
CA PRO A 63 -8.25 19.19 -24.01
C PRO A 63 -8.62 18.06 -23.05
N LYS A 64 -9.90 18.01 -22.69
CA LYS A 64 -10.45 16.87 -21.94
C LYS A 64 -10.47 15.64 -22.84
N PHE A 65 -10.11 14.49 -22.32
CA PHE A 65 -10.15 13.21 -23.03
C PHE A 65 -10.53 12.05 -22.10
N GLY A 66 -10.97 10.98 -22.73
CA GLY A 66 -11.28 9.73 -22.03
C GLY A 66 -12.61 9.77 -21.26
N PHE A 67 -12.92 8.61 -20.70
CA PHE A 67 -14.09 8.40 -19.85
C PHE A 67 -13.78 7.30 -18.81
N THR A 68 -14.53 7.26 -17.73
CA THR A 68 -14.43 6.20 -16.73
C THR A 68 -15.39 5.08 -17.10
N ASN A 69 -14.87 3.88 -17.40
CA ASN A 69 -15.68 2.71 -17.66
C ASN A 69 -16.26 2.18 -16.34
N ILE A 70 -17.58 2.33 -16.16
CA ILE A 70 -18.30 1.86 -14.96
C ILE A 70 -18.34 0.33 -14.84
N ASN A 71 -18.21 -0.38 -15.97
CA ASN A 71 -18.19 -1.85 -16.01
C ASN A 71 -16.77 -2.43 -15.87
N ARG A 72 -15.77 -1.64 -15.49
CA ARG A 72 -14.40 -2.09 -15.32
C ARG A 72 -14.31 -3.09 -14.16
N LYS A 73 -13.80 -4.29 -14.46
CA LYS A 73 -13.47 -5.30 -13.44
C LYS A 73 -12.03 -5.10 -13.00
N GLU A 74 -11.84 -4.80 -11.73
CA GLU A 74 -10.51 -4.66 -11.13
C GLU A 74 -10.16 -5.90 -10.32
N TYR A 75 -8.91 -6.32 -10.40
CA TYR A 75 -8.41 -7.50 -9.69
C TYR A 75 -7.34 -7.08 -8.68
N VAL A 76 -7.45 -7.61 -7.48
CA VAL A 76 -6.41 -7.52 -6.45
C VAL A 76 -5.34 -8.56 -6.76
N GLY A 77 -4.10 -8.12 -6.95
CA GLY A 77 -2.96 -9.00 -7.24
C GLY A 77 -2.37 -9.59 -5.97
N VAL A 78 -2.30 -10.92 -5.88
CA VAL A 78 -1.60 -11.64 -4.81
C VAL A 78 -0.43 -12.38 -5.43
N ASN A 79 0.78 -12.14 -4.93
CA ASN A 79 2.01 -12.74 -5.44
C ASN A 79 2.29 -14.12 -4.82
N LEU A 80 3.05 -14.98 -5.52
CA LEU A 80 3.42 -16.32 -5.06
C LEU A 80 4.16 -16.30 -3.72
N HIS A 81 5.08 -15.34 -3.50
CA HIS A 81 5.79 -15.24 -2.21
C HIS A 81 4.83 -15.04 -1.02
N LYS A 82 3.68 -14.37 -1.22
CA LYS A 82 2.67 -14.22 -0.16
C LYS A 82 1.98 -15.53 0.16
N LEU A 83 1.79 -16.39 -0.83
CA LEU A 83 1.26 -17.74 -0.59
C LEU A 83 2.28 -18.61 0.16
N GLN A 84 3.57 -18.50 -0.18
CA GLN A 84 4.63 -19.18 0.55
C GLN A 84 4.72 -18.70 2.01
N GLU A 85 4.62 -17.39 2.27
CA GLU A 85 4.56 -16.84 3.63
C GLU A 85 3.38 -17.40 4.46
N LEU A 86 2.23 -17.68 3.82
CA LEU A 86 1.08 -18.29 4.52
C LEU A 86 1.38 -19.74 4.95
N VAL A 87 2.10 -20.48 4.12
CA VAL A 87 2.54 -21.85 4.44
C VAL A 87 3.59 -21.83 5.56
N ASP A 88 4.60 -20.99 5.43
CA ASP A 88 5.69 -20.85 6.41
C ASP A 88 5.16 -20.45 7.81
N ASN A 89 4.08 -19.66 7.84
CA ASN A 89 3.41 -19.27 9.08
C ASN A 89 2.37 -20.31 9.57
N ASN A 90 2.30 -21.50 8.97
CA ASN A 90 1.34 -22.56 9.27
C ASN A 90 -0.15 -22.14 9.23
N LYS A 91 -0.48 -21.16 8.38
CA LYS A 91 -1.86 -20.68 8.19
C LYS A 91 -2.60 -21.45 7.11
N VAL A 92 -1.86 -22.11 6.24
CA VAL A 92 -2.38 -22.94 5.15
C VAL A 92 -1.50 -24.17 5.01
N SER A 93 -2.13 -25.35 4.86
CA SER A 93 -1.41 -26.59 4.59
C SER A 93 -1.35 -26.91 3.09
N ASP A 94 -2.50 -27.20 2.46
CA ASP A 94 -2.54 -27.73 1.10
C ASP A 94 -3.44 -26.92 0.15
N THR A 95 -4.52 -26.31 0.67
CA THR A 95 -5.53 -25.65 -0.17
C THR A 95 -5.66 -24.17 0.19
N VAL A 96 -5.54 -23.30 -0.81
CA VAL A 96 -5.76 -21.86 -0.69
C VAL A 96 -7.08 -21.51 -1.37
N THR A 97 -8.10 -21.22 -0.58
CA THR A 97 -9.38 -20.71 -1.06
C THR A 97 -9.45 -19.19 -0.97
N PHE A 98 -10.42 -18.59 -1.65
CA PHE A 98 -10.65 -17.14 -1.56
C PHE A 98 -10.89 -16.68 -0.09
N ASP A 99 -11.62 -17.47 0.70
CA ASP A 99 -11.92 -17.14 2.10
C ASP A 99 -10.66 -17.04 2.96
N ILE A 100 -9.71 -17.96 2.77
CA ILE A 100 -8.41 -17.93 3.44
C ILE A 100 -7.62 -16.65 3.12
N LEU A 101 -7.69 -16.17 1.87
CA LEU A 101 -7.06 -14.91 1.48
C LEU A 101 -7.72 -13.72 2.17
N VAL A 102 -9.04 -13.74 2.36
CA VAL A 102 -9.78 -12.70 3.08
C VAL A 102 -9.43 -12.70 4.56
N GLU A 103 -9.40 -13.87 5.22
CA GLU A 103 -9.02 -14.01 6.63
C GLU A 103 -7.61 -13.51 6.91
N ASN A 104 -6.68 -13.77 5.99
CA ASN A 104 -5.31 -13.27 6.07
C ASN A 104 -5.12 -11.83 5.56
N ARG A 105 -6.19 -11.11 5.26
CA ARG A 105 -6.20 -9.70 4.82
C ARG A 105 -5.43 -9.45 3.53
N LEU A 106 -5.27 -10.45 2.66
CA LEU A 106 -4.70 -10.33 1.33
C LEU A 106 -5.72 -9.86 0.30
N ALA A 107 -7.01 -10.03 0.58
CA ALA A 107 -8.12 -9.55 -0.22
C ALA A 107 -9.30 -9.15 0.69
N ARG A 108 -10.25 -8.41 0.15
CA ARG A 108 -11.53 -8.08 0.80
C ARG A 108 -12.62 -8.99 0.25
N LYS A 109 -13.71 -9.15 0.99
CA LYS A 109 -14.84 -10.03 0.65
C LYS A 109 -15.43 -9.82 -0.75
N ASN A 110 -15.35 -8.61 -1.28
CA ASN A 110 -15.93 -8.26 -2.60
C ASN A 110 -14.87 -8.10 -3.70
N ASP A 111 -13.61 -8.40 -3.42
CA ASP A 111 -12.53 -8.24 -4.39
C ASP A 111 -12.44 -9.44 -5.32
N LEU A 112 -12.10 -9.18 -6.58
CA LEU A 112 -11.69 -10.22 -7.51
C LEU A 112 -10.18 -10.43 -7.36
N VAL A 113 -9.75 -11.66 -7.05
CA VAL A 113 -8.33 -11.97 -6.83
C VAL A 113 -7.69 -12.55 -8.08
N LYS A 114 -6.47 -12.09 -8.37
CA LYS A 114 -5.59 -12.62 -9.42
C LYS A 114 -4.23 -12.98 -8.85
N ILE A 115 -3.80 -14.23 -9.02
CA ILE A 115 -2.45 -14.65 -8.61
C ILE A 115 -1.42 -14.22 -9.64
N LEU A 116 -0.34 -13.59 -9.15
CA LEU A 116 0.78 -13.07 -9.92
C LEU A 116 2.03 -13.89 -9.65
N GLY A 117 2.83 -14.11 -10.69
CA GLY A 117 4.00 -14.99 -10.66
C GLY A 117 5.27 -14.41 -10.03
N ASN A 118 5.16 -13.41 -9.14
CA ASN A 118 6.32 -12.84 -8.48
C ASN A 118 6.65 -13.62 -7.20
N GLY A 119 7.92 -14.03 -7.10
CA GLY A 119 8.45 -14.85 -6.00
C GLY A 119 8.51 -16.32 -6.33
N GLU A 120 9.12 -17.08 -5.44
CA GLU A 120 9.25 -18.54 -5.56
C GLU A 120 8.20 -19.23 -4.68
N LEU A 121 7.66 -20.33 -5.21
CA LEU A 121 6.73 -21.20 -4.50
C LEU A 121 7.37 -22.60 -4.45
N THR A 122 7.68 -23.06 -3.26
CA THR A 122 8.23 -24.41 -3.02
C THR A 122 7.17 -25.38 -2.50
N ALA A 123 6.13 -24.85 -1.86
CA ALA A 123 5.07 -25.65 -1.29
C ALA A 123 4.08 -26.13 -2.37
N LYS A 124 3.61 -27.37 -2.26
CA LYS A 124 2.55 -27.92 -3.10
C LYS A 124 1.20 -27.36 -2.63
N LEU A 125 0.56 -26.51 -3.44
CA LEU A 125 -0.69 -25.84 -3.10
C LEU A 125 -1.76 -26.00 -4.18
N ASN A 126 -2.98 -26.26 -3.74
CA ASN A 126 -4.18 -26.23 -4.58
C ASN A 126 -4.85 -24.86 -4.42
N VAL A 127 -4.77 -24.00 -5.42
CA VAL A 127 -5.21 -22.62 -5.33
C VAL A 127 -6.51 -22.41 -6.10
N LYS A 128 -7.57 -21.93 -5.40
CA LYS A 128 -8.89 -21.66 -5.99
C LYS A 128 -9.21 -20.17 -5.89
N VAL A 129 -9.08 -19.46 -7.02
CA VAL A 129 -9.29 -18.00 -7.12
C VAL A 129 -9.83 -17.60 -8.50
N HIS A 130 -10.20 -16.32 -8.65
CA HIS A 130 -10.85 -15.81 -9.87
C HIS A 130 -9.96 -15.83 -11.12
N LYS A 131 -8.65 -15.51 -11.01
CA LYS A 131 -7.73 -15.51 -12.16
C LYS A 131 -6.28 -15.82 -11.77
N PHE A 132 -5.50 -16.25 -12.78
CA PHE A 132 -4.06 -16.47 -12.68
C PHE A 132 -3.34 -15.78 -13.83
N THR A 133 -2.07 -15.41 -13.65
CA THR A 133 -1.15 -15.13 -14.75
C THR A 133 -0.58 -16.46 -15.29
N ALA A 134 -0.15 -16.50 -16.55
CA ALA A 134 0.46 -17.67 -17.12
C ALA A 134 1.69 -18.14 -16.33
N THR A 135 2.52 -17.17 -15.91
CA THR A 135 3.70 -17.43 -15.07
C THR A 135 3.35 -18.01 -13.70
N ALA A 136 2.30 -17.50 -13.04
CA ALA A 136 1.85 -18.01 -11.75
C ALA A 136 1.31 -19.45 -11.88
N LYS A 137 0.51 -19.72 -12.91
CA LYS A 137 -0.03 -21.05 -13.17
C LYS A 137 1.10 -22.08 -13.39
N ALA A 138 2.06 -21.76 -14.26
CA ALA A 138 3.22 -22.61 -14.51
C ALA A 138 4.06 -22.86 -13.24
N ALA A 139 4.23 -21.86 -12.38
CA ALA A 139 4.97 -22.00 -11.13
C ALA A 139 4.24 -22.90 -10.11
N ILE A 140 2.92 -22.80 -9.99
CA ILE A 140 2.10 -23.66 -9.12
C ILE A 140 2.14 -25.11 -9.61
N GLU A 141 1.97 -25.32 -10.91
CA GLU A 141 2.05 -26.66 -11.53
C GLU A 141 3.46 -27.26 -11.38
N LYS A 142 4.52 -26.45 -11.53
CA LYS A 142 5.91 -26.88 -11.31
C LYS A 142 6.17 -27.31 -9.87
N ALA A 143 5.54 -26.64 -8.89
CA ALA A 143 5.59 -27.04 -7.48
C ALA A 143 4.71 -28.27 -7.15
N GLY A 144 4.03 -28.85 -8.14
CA GLY A 144 3.16 -30.02 -7.98
C GLY A 144 1.76 -29.72 -7.46
N GLY A 145 1.35 -28.45 -7.45
CA GLY A 145 0.02 -28.00 -7.07
C GLY A 145 -0.97 -27.93 -8.23
N SER A 146 -2.19 -27.45 -7.94
CA SER A 146 -3.23 -27.19 -8.94
C SER A 146 -3.73 -25.74 -8.87
N ALA A 147 -4.12 -25.18 -10.03
CA ALA A 147 -4.67 -23.83 -10.16
C ALA A 147 -6.10 -23.93 -10.73
N GLU A 148 -7.11 -23.71 -9.90
CA GLU A 148 -8.52 -23.77 -10.26
C GLU A 148 -9.11 -22.36 -10.29
N MET A 149 -9.86 -22.04 -11.35
CA MET A 149 -10.60 -20.77 -11.45
C MET A 149 -12.01 -20.93 -10.88
N LEU A 150 -12.43 -19.92 -10.08
CA LEU A 150 -13.77 -19.80 -9.54
C LEU A 150 -14.75 -19.26 -10.59
#